data_4723774e787e0bdd6883658dff151dbf
#
_entry.id   4723774e787e0bdd6883658dff151dbf
#
_cell.length_a   1.000
_cell.length_b   1.000
_cell.length_c   1.000
_cell.angle_alpha   90.00
_cell.angle_beta   90.00
_cell.angle_gamma   90.00
#
_symmetry.space_group_name_H-M   'P 1'
#
loop_
_entity.id
_entity.type
_entity.pdbx_description
1 polymer ?
#
loop_
_entity_poly.entity_id
_entity_poly.type
_entity_poly.pdbx_seq_one_letter_code
_entity_poly.pdbx_strand_id
1 'polypeptide(L)'
;INQETLCSKELEPSTYPCFSTPGECAEALYRAGIRVFSLSNNHTYDKGAKGIAATLRFWDEMPEDVVTTGLWYGESDYGTIPLQTVNGVTIAYLSYTDHTNGIPQSSAMTANVIYTSQRDVMEQQVRRARELADFVVVGVHWGVEDSHKITQTQRDLAQQLSDWGADVILDRK
;
A
#
# COMPACT_ATOMS: atom_id res chain seq x y z
N ILE A 1 -2.16 3.73 8.43
CA ILE A 1 -1.22 4.81 8.08
C ILE A 1 -0.58 4.55 6.72
N ASN A 2 -0.18 5.60 5.98
CA ASN A 2 0.73 5.47 4.86
C ASN A 2 2.17 5.39 5.38
N GLN A 3 2.83 4.27 5.17
CA GLN A 3 4.25 4.10 5.40
C GLN A 3 4.97 4.41 4.08
N GLU A 4 5.27 5.67 3.86
CA GLU A 4 5.73 6.16 2.57
C GLU A 4 7.14 5.72 2.20
N THR A 5 7.98 5.51 3.17
CA THR A 5 9.36 5.07 2.96
C THR A 5 9.56 3.62 3.37
N LEU A 6 10.48 2.93 2.72
CA LEU A 6 10.83 1.56 3.08
C LEU A 6 11.30 1.46 4.54
N CYS A 7 10.75 0.53 5.30
CA CYS A 7 11.22 0.22 6.66
C CYS A 7 12.04 -1.07 6.65
N SER A 8 13.21 -1.06 7.29
CA SER A 8 14.06 -2.23 7.38
C SER A 8 15.07 -2.11 8.53
N LYS A 9 15.52 -3.25 9.05
CA LYS A 9 16.68 -3.36 9.97
C LYS A 9 17.98 -3.67 9.23
N GLU A 10 17.90 -3.95 7.93
CA GLU A 10 19.03 -4.43 7.11
C GLU A 10 19.64 -3.32 6.23
N LEU A 11 18.86 -2.28 5.94
CA LEU A 11 19.30 -1.19 5.07
C LEU A 11 19.79 -0.01 5.90
N GLU A 12 20.88 0.60 5.46
CA GLU A 12 21.33 1.84 6.05
C GLU A 12 20.25 2.94 5.87
N PRO A 13 19.95 3.70 6.92
CA PRO A 13 19.06 4.84 6.83
C PRO A 13 19.51 5.84 5.77
N SER A 14 18.58 6.37 5.01
CA SER A 14 18.87 7.39 3.99
C SER A 14 17.73 8.36 3.81
N THR A 15 18.08 9.56 3.33
CA THR A 15 17.16 10.66 3.05
C THR A 15 16.96 10.85 1.54
N TYR A 16 16.33 11.95 1.16
CA TYR A 16 16.12 12.33 -0.24
C TYR A 16 17.39 12.14 -1.10
N PRO A 17 17.27 11.65 -2.35
CA PRO A 17 16.02 11.34 -3.06
C PRO A 17 15.50 9.92 -2.88
N CYS A 18 16.27 8.99 -2.32
CA CYS A 18 15.91 7.58 -2.15
C CYS A 18 15.97 7.20 -0.68
N PHE A 19 14.80 7.12 -0.08
CA PHE A 19 14.64 6.94 1.36
C PHE A 19 14.84 5.49 1.82
N SER A 20 15.28 5.37 3.06
CA SER A 20 15.24 4.14 3.85
C SER A 20 15.06 4.52 5.31
N THR A 21 14.01 4.01 5.94
CA THR A 21 13.66 4.31 7.33
C THR A 21 14.08 3.14 8.22
N PRO A 22 14.68 3.41 9.38
CA PRO A 22 14.94 2.37 10.38
C PRO A 22 13.66 1.65 10.80
N GLY A 23 13.72 0.33 10.96
CA GLY A 23 12.56 -0.48 11.37
C GLY A 23 11.96 -0.05 12.71
N GLU A 24 12.78 0.50 13.60
CA GLU A 24 12.38 1.04 14.90
C GLU A 24 11.30 2.12 14.81
N CYS A 25 11.23 2.84 13.68
CA CYS A 25 10.16 3.82 13.43
C CYS A 25 8.80 3.14 13.31
N ALA A 26 8.70 2.06 12.52
CA ALA A 26 7.46 1.29 12.39
C ALA A 26 7.11 0.57 13.70
N GLU A 27 8.10 0.05 14.43
CA GLU A 27 7.89 -0.52 15.77
C GLU A 27 7.36 0.51 16.77
N ALA A 28 7.84 1.76 16.68
CA ALA A 28 7.32 2.85 17.51
C ALA A 28 5.86 3.19 17.17
N LEU A 29 5.50 3.20 15.88
CA LEU A 29 4.12 3.37 15.45
C LEU A 29 3.22 2.22 15.93
N TYR A 30 3.72 0.99 15.86
CA TYR A 30 3.02 -0.16 16.44
C TYR A 30 2.77 0.01 17.94
N ARG A 31 3.79 0.41 18.72
CA ARG A 31 3.66 0.70 20.16
C ARG A 31 2.67 1.84 20.45
N ALA A 32 2.54 2.78 19.52
CA ALA A 32 1.55 3.86 19.60
C ALA A 32 0.11 3.41 19.23
N GLY A 33 -0.08 2.15 18.85
CA GLY A 33 -1.40 1.58 18.56
C GLY A 33 -1.74 1.45 17.07
N ILE A 34 -0.84 1.81 16.15
CA ILE A 34 -1.05 1.63 14.70
C ILE A 34 -0.95 0.15 14.36
N ARG A 35 -1.89 -0.36 13.57
CA ARG A 35 -1.96 -1.77 13.16
C ARG A 35 -2.02 -1.98 11.66
N VAL A 36 -2.42 -0.99 10.90
CA VAL A 36 -2.58 -1.10 9.44
C VAL A 36 -1.62 -0.16 8.73
N PHE A 37 -0.77 -0.71 7.87
CA PHE A 37 0.27 0.00 7.14
C PHE A 37 0.09 -0.19 5.63
N SER A 38 -0.06 0.91 4.92
CA SER A 38 -0.03 0.93 3.48
C SER A 38 1.39 1.13 2.99
N LEU A 39 1.85 0.26 2.09
CA LEU A 39 3.21 0.22 1.57
C LEU A 39 3.29 0.65 0.09
N SER A 40 2.15 0.96 -0.54
CA SER A 40 2.07 1.37 -1.94
C SER A 40 2.08 2.89 -2.07
N ASN A 41 3.16 3.44 -2.60
CA ASN A 41 3.38 4.88 -2.77
C ASN A 41 4.54 5.14 -3.75
N ASN A 42 4.87 6.41 -4.00
CA ASN A 42 5.92 6.81 -4.94
C ASN A 42 7.34 6.39 -4.51
N HIS A 43 7.59 6.15 -3.22
CA HIS A 43 8.89 5.75 -2.67
C HIS A 43 9.06 4.24 -2.47
N THR A 44 8.06 3.43 -2.85
CA THR A 44 8.10 1.98 -2.64
C THR A 44 9.32 1.31 -3.28
N TYR A 45 9.81 1.82 -4.41
CA TYR A 45 10.94 1.23 -5.13
C TYR A 45 12.29 1.93 -4.93
N ASP A 46 12.42 2.85 -3.97
CA ASP A 46 13.62 3.66 -3.75
C ASP A 46 14.93 2.88 -3.59
N LYS A 47 14.87 1.66 -3.10
CA LYS A 47 16.04 0.78 -2.96
C LYS A 47 15.98 -0.44 -3.90
N GLY A 48 15.12 -0.40 -4.92
CA GLY A 48 14.96 -1.45 -5.91
C GLY A 48 14.65 -2.82 -5.29
N ALA A 49 15.09 -3.89 -5.94
CA ALA A 49 14.81 -5.26 -5.49
C ALA A 49 15.35 -5.57 -4.08
N LYS A 50 16.51 -5.02 -3.73
CA LYS A 50 17.08 -5.18 -2.38
C LYS A 50 16.18 -4.52 -1.33
N GLY A 51 15.65 -3.34 -1.65
CA GLY A 51 14.72 -2.62 -0.78
C GLY A 51 13.43 -3.39 -0.55
N ILE A 52 12.82 -3.90 -1.61
CA ILE A 52 11.61 -4.72 -1.54
C ILE A 52 11.84 -5.96 -0.67
N ALA A 53 12.91 -6.70 -0.91
CA ALA A 53 13.21 -7.91 -0.13
C ALA A 53 13.44 -7.61 1.35
N ALA A 54 14.17 -6.54 1.67
CA ALA A 54 14.46 -6.17 3.06
C ALA A 54 13.22 -5.66 3.79
N THR A 55 12.35 -4.86 3.13
CA THR A 55 11.13 -4.37 3.74
C THR A 55 10.11 -5.50 3.98
N LEU A 56 9.98 -6.46 3.05
CA LEU A 56 9.10 -7.61 3.24
C LEU A 56 9.53 -8.43 4.46
N ARG A 57 10.82 -8.79 4.58
CA ARG A 57 11.32 -9.51 5.76
C ARG A 57 11.04 -8.77 7.06
N PHE A 58 11.20 -7.45 7.06
CA PHE A 58 10.89 -6.64 8.22
C PHE A 58 9.41 -6.72 8.62
N TRP A 59 8.49 -6.60 7.65
CA TRP A 59 7.06 -6.67 7.94
C TRP A 59 6.60 -8.07 8.33
N ASP A 60 7.23 -9.12 7.78
CA ASP A 60 6.96 -10.52 8.16
C ASP A 60 7.37 -10.83 9.61
N GLU A 61 8.33 -10.08 10.17
CA GLU A 61 8.75 -10.20 11.59
C GLU A 61 7.90 -9.37 12.56
N MET A 62 7.02 -8.50 12.05
CA MET A 62 6.12 -7.71 12.90
C MET A 62 5.05 -8.61 13.56
N PRO A 63 4.45 -8.17 14.69
CA PRO A 63 3.39 -8.94 15.33
C PRO A 63 2.23 -9.30 14.42
N GLU A 64 1.60 -10.46 14.64
CA GLU A 64 0.52 -11.02 13.80
C GLU A 64 -0.73 -10.13 13.68
N ASP A 65 -0.91 -9.16 14.59
CA ASP A 65 -2.00 -8.19 14.53
C ASP A 65 -1.71 -6.98 13.63
N VAL A 66 -0.51 -6.93 13.03
CA VAL A 66 -0.15 -5.95 12.00
C VAL A 66 -0.67 -6.41 10.63
N VAL A 67 -1.35 -5.51 9.96
CA VAL A 67 -1.82 -5.69 8.59
C VAL A 67 -1.05 -4.78 7.65
N THR A 68 -0.42 -5.35 6.63
CA THR A 68 0.19 -4.60 5.52
C THR A 68 -0.64 -4.72 4.26
N THR A 69 -0.63 -3.70 3.42
CA THR A 69 -1.31 -3.70 2.12
C THR A 69 -0.50 -2.90 1.09
N GLY A 70 -0.66 -3.24 -0.19
CA GLY A 70 -0.07 -2.48 -1.30
C GLY A 70 1.21 -3.06 -1.87
N LEU A 71 1.74 -4.16 -1.31
CA LEU A 71 2.78 -4.97 -1.93
C LEU A 71 2.26 -6.39 -2.15
N TRP A 72 2.46 -6.93 -3.35
CA TRP A 72 1.90 -8.19 -3.82
C TRP A 72 3.00 -9.06 -4.43
N TYR A 73 3.02 -10.35 -4.11
CA TYR A 73 4.03 -11.30 -4.58
C TYR A 73 3.85 -11.74 -6.06
N GLY A 74 3.19 -10.90 -6.85
CA GLY A 74 2.90 -11.11 -8.27
C GLY A 74 1.42 -11.35 -8.54
N GLU A 75 1.08 -11.58 -9.81
CA GLU A 75 -0.32 -11.67 -10.26
C GLU A 75 -1.12 -12.79 -9.57
N SER A 76 -0.45 -13.92 -9.23
CA SER A 76 -1.10 -15.02 -8.51
C SER A 76 -1.55 -14.64 -7.09
N ASP A 77 -1.00 -13.58 -6.54
CA ASP A 77 -1.30 -13.10 -5.18
C ASP A 77 -2.35 -11.96 -5.16
N TYR A 78 -2.71 -11.40 -6.31
CA TYR A 78 -3.66 -10.29 -6.36
C TYR A 78 -5.06 -10.62 -5.78
N GLY A 79 -5.40 -11.91 -5.67
CA GLY A 79 -6.64 -12.36 -5.03
C GLY A 79 -6.57 -12.43 -3.49
N THR A 80 -5.39 -12.31 -2.90
CA THR A 80 -5.19 -12.31 -1.45
C THR A 80 -5.51 -10.94 -0.88
N ILE A 81 -6.63 -10.81 -0.16
CA ILE A 81 -7.09 -9.53 0.39
C ILE A 81 -6.68 -9.42 1.86
N PRO A 82 -5.89 -8.40 2.26
CA PRO A 82 -5.57 -8.16 3.67
C PRO A 82 -6.83 -7.81 4.47
N LEU A 83 -7.09 -8.56 5.53
CA LEU A 83 -8.29 -8.44 6.37
C LEU A 83 -7.91 -8.22 7.84
N GLN A 84 -8.73 -7.46 8.55
CA GLN A 84 -8.68 -7.36 10.00
C GLN A 84 -10.09 -7.40 10.57
N THR A 85 -10.30 -8.20 11.61
CA THR A 85 -11.59 -8.21 12.34
C THR A 85 -11.43 -7.49 13.68
N VAL A 86 -12.23 -6.44 13.87
CA VAL A 86 -12.24 -5.62 15.08
C VAL A 86 -13.66 -5.59 15.62
N ASN A 87 -13.85 -6.05 16.86
CA ASN A 87 -15.18 -6.09 17.53
C ASN A 87 -16.28 -6.78 16.68
N GLY A 88 -15.92 -7.82 15.93
CA GLY A 88 -16.85 -8.57 15.08
C GLY A 88 -17.12 -7.95 13.72
N VAL A 89 -16.48 -6.84 13.38
CA VAL A 89 -16.55 -6.20 12.06
C VAL A 89 -15.27 -6.55 11.28
N THR A 90 -15.40 -7.13 10.11
CA THR A 90 -14.28 -7.44 9.22
C THR A 90 -14.06 -6.31 8.22
N ILE A 91 -12.83 -5.84 8.15
CA ILE A 91 -12.42 -4.73 7.30
C ILE A 91 -11.34 -5.24 6.32
N ALA A 92 -11.53 -4.97 5.04
CA ALA A 92 -10.54 -5.21 3.99
C ALA A 92 -9.75 -3.94 3.71
N TYR A 93 -8.45 -4.09 3.49
CA TYR A 93 -7.55 -2.97 3.21
C TYR A 93 -6.84 -3.17 1.88
N LEU A 94 -7.00 -2.22 0.97
CA LEU A 94 -6.33 -2.19 -0.32
C LEU A 94 -5.53 -0.90 -0.48
N SER A 95 -4.46 -0.94 -1.26
CA SER A 95 -3.64 0.24 -1.52
C SER A 95 -3.00 0.22 -2.90
N TYR A 96 -3.03 1.37 -3.57
CA TYR A 96 -2.58 1.59 -4.93
C TYR A 96 -1.74 2.86 -5.05
N THR A 97 -0.92 2.97 -6.10
CA THR A 97 -0.13 4.18 -6.38
C THR A 97 -0.16 4.56 -7.86
N ASP A 98 -0.04 5.85 -8.16
CA ASP A 98 0.05 6.34 -9.55
C ASP A 98 1.42 6.04 -10.17
N HIS A 99 2.48 6.15 -9.39
CA HIS A 99 3.85 6.02 -9.87
C HIS A 99 4.83 5.63 -8.75
N THR A 100 6.06 5.33 -9.13
CA THR A 100 7.17 5.00 -8.24
C THR A 100 8.42 5.84 -8.58
N ASN A 101 8.24 7.16 -8.71
CA ASN A 101 9.29 8.15 -9.00
C ASN A 101 10.17 7.79 -10.21
N GLY A 102 9.58 7.16 -11.23
CA GLY A 102 10.28 6.74 -12.43
C GLY A 102 11.18 5.50 -12.24
N ILE A 103 11.17 4.87 -11.06
CA ILE A 103 11.87 3.61 -10.82
C ILE A 103 10.94 2.46 -11.27
N PRO A 104 11.27 1.75 -12.35
CA PRO A 104 10.40 0.71 -12.88
C PRO A 104 10.44 -0.54 -11.98
N GLN A 105 9.35 -1.29 -11.99
CA GLN A 105 9.35 -2.66 -11.51
C GLN A 105 10.37 -3.49 -12.32
N SER A 106 11.11 -4.35 -11.65
CA SER A 106 12.04 -5.29 -12.30
C SER A 106 11.71 -6.73 -11.93
N SER A 107 12.10 -7.67 -12.79
CA SER A 107 11.94 -9.12 -12.53
C SER A 107 12.72 -9.64 -11.32
N ALA A 108 13.64 -8.84 -10.80
CA ALA A 108 14.39 -9.15 -9.58
C ALA A 108 13.62 -8.79 -8.30
N MET A 109 12.53 -8.04 -8.39
CA MET A 109 11.68 -7.71 -7.25
C MET A 109 10.78 -8.88 -6.90
N THR A 110 10.74 -9.25 -5.61
CA THR A 110 9.94 -10.35 -5.09
C THR A 110 8.48 -9.96 -4.86
N ALA A 111 8.20 -8.66 -4.81
CA ALA A 111 6.84 -8.13 -4.75
C ALA A 111 6.75 -6.81 -5.55
N ASN A 112 5.54 -6.43 -5.89
CA ASN A 112 5.25 -5.24 -6.69
C ASN A 112 4.02 -4.49 -6.16
N VAL A 113 3.96 -3.20 -6.52
CA VAL A 113 2.74 -2.40 -6.35
C VAL A 113 1.75 -2.68 -7.48
N ILE A 114 0.49 -2.34 -7.27
CA ILE A 114 -0.51 -2.20 -8.33
C ILE A 114 -0.66 -0.71 -8.61
N TYR A 115 -0.43 -0.35 -9.88
CA TYR A 115 -0.59 1.04 -10.33
C TYR A 115 -2.07 1.36 -10.59
N THR A 116 -2.44 2.63 -10.39
CA THR A 116 -3.81 3.10 -10.67
C THR A 116 -4.21 2.94 -12.14
N SER A 117 -3.27 2.73 -13.06
CA SER A 117 -3.53 2.39 -14.45
C SER A 117 -4.03 0.95 -14.67
N GLN A 118 -3.82 0.05 -13.72
CA GLN A 118 -4.22 -1.37 -13.77
C GLN A 118 -5.68 -1.55 -13.30
N ARG A 119 -6.62 -0.87 -13.97
CA ARG A 119 -8.02 -0.78 -13.56
C ARG A 119 -8.70 -2.13 -13.36
N ASP A 120 -8.45 -3.07 -14.27
CA ASP A 120 -9.08 -4.40 -14.21
C ASP A 120 -8.64 -5.18 -12.96
N VAL A 121 -7.37 -5.06 -12.56
CA VAL A 121 -6.84 -5.68 -11.33
C VAL A 121 -7.47 -5.03 -10.10
N MET A 122 -7.53 -3.69 -10.09
CA MET A 122 -8.15 -2.94 -9.00
C MET A 122 -9.62 -3.30 -8.81
N GLU A 123 -10.38 -3.37 -9.91
CA GLU A 123 -11.80 -3.77 -9.88
C GLU A 123 -11.97 -5.17 -9.29
N GLN A 124 -11.18 -6.13 -9.76
CA GLN A 124 -11.21 -7.52 -9.25
C GLN A 124 -10.93 -7.57 -7.75
N GLN A 125 -9.91 -6.84 -7.28
CA GLN A 125 -9.56 -6.79 -5.85
C GLN A 125 -10.64 -6.14 -5.00
N VAL A 126 -11.19 -5.00 -5.43
CA VAL A 126 -12.22 -4.28 -4.65
C VAL A 126 -13.50 -5.12 -4.57
N ARG A 127 -13.93 -5.72 -5.68
CA ARG A 127 -15.08 -6.64 -5.68
C ARG A 127 -14.84 -7.86 -4.79
N ARG A 128 -13.64 -8.45 -4.85
CA ARG A 128 -13.27 -9.55 -3.98
C ARG A 128 -13.23 -9.16 -2.50
N ALA A 129 -12.71 -7.98 -2.19
CA ALA A 129 -12.72 -7.42 -0.83
C ALA A 129 -14.16 -7.26 -0.31
N ARG A 130 -15.07 -6.78 -1.15
CA ARG A 130 -16.49 -6.60 -0.79
C ARG A 130 -17.19 -7.93 -0.48
N GLU A 131 -16.78 -9.03 -1.10
CA GLU A 131 -17.31 -10.37 -0.79
C GLU A 131 -16.82 -10.91 0.57
N LEU A 132 -15.65 -10.45 1.03
CA LEU A 132 -14.96 -11.00 2.19
C LEU A 132 -15.11 -10.16 3.47
N ALA A 133 -15.53 -8.90 3.35
CA ALA A 133 -15.51 -7.95 4.45
C ALA A 133 -16.80 -7.13 4.55
N ASP A 134 -17.07 -6.65 5.77
CA ASP A 134 -18.18 -5.74 6.05
C ASP A 134 -17.86 -4.33 5.54
N PHE A 135 -16.56 -3.94 5.59
CA PHE A 135 -16.07 -2.65 5.09
C PHE A 135 -14.84 -2.84 4.21
N VAL A 136 -14.76 -2.05 3.14
CA VAL A 136 -13.63 -1.99 2.22
C VAL A 136 -13.00 -0.60 2.26
N VAL A 137 -11.76 -0.55 2.70
CA VAL A 137 -10.95 0.67 2.79
C VAL A 137 -9.88 0.63 1.72
N VAL A 138 -9.87 1.63 0.84
CA VAL A 138 -8.91 1.76 -0.26
C VAL A 138 -8.08 3.01 -0.06
N GLY A 139 -6.77 2.84 0.07
CA GLY A 139 -5.82 3.93 0.03
C GLY A 139 -5.27 4.12 -1.38
N VAL A 140 -5.21 5.35 -1.86
CA VAL A 140 -4.60 5.65 -3.17
C VAL A 140 -3.57 6.76 -3.01
N HIS A 141 -2.34 6.46 -3.42
CA HIS A 141 -1.26 7.45 -3.46
C HIS A 141 -1.21 8.03 -4.88
N TRP A 142 -1.77 9.23 -5.04
CA TRP A 142 -2.04 9.84 -6.35
C TRP A 142 -2.07 11.36 -6.30
N GLY A 143 -2.22 11.97 -7.47
CA GLY A 143 -2.45 13.40 -7.60
C GLY A 143 -1.19 14.18 -7.97
N VAL A 144 -1.24 15.48 -7.80
CA VAL A 144 -0.14 16.40 -8.15
C VAL A 144 0.51 16.89 -6.86
N GLU A 145 1.81 16.68 -6.71
CA GLU A 145 2.58 17.17 -5.56
C GLU A 145 2.40 18.70 -5.40
N ASP A 146 2.44 19.16 -4.17
CA ASP A 146 2.27 20.58 -3.80
C ASP A 146 0.95 21.21 -4.27
N SER A 147 -0.06 20.41 -4.62
CA SER A 147 -1.36 20.90 -5.07
C SER A 147 -2.51 20.31 -4.27
N HIS A 148 -3.40 21.15 -3.77
CA HIS A 148 -4.68 20.73 -3.18
C HIS A 148 -5.81 20.59 -4.21
N LYS A 149 -5.52 20.79 -5.50
CA LYS A 149 -6.53 20.66 -6.56
C LYS A 149 -6.72 19.20 -6.92
N ILE A 150 -7.95 18.74 -6.75
CA ILE A 150 -8.34 17.39 -7.18
C ILE A 150 -8.47 17.36 -8.70
N THR A 151 -7.76 16.45 -9.35
CA THR A 151 -7.80 16.24 -10.80
C THR A 151 -9.08 15.50 -11.23
N GLN A 152 -9.41 15.55 -12.52
CA GLN A 152 -10.53 14.77 -13.05
C GLN A 152 -10.26 13.28 -12.93
N THR A 153 -9.03 12.83 -13.19
CA THR A 153 -8.62 11.42 -13.04
C THR A 153 -8.85 10.89 -11.61
N GLN A 154 -8.54 11.70 -10.58
CA GLN A 154 -8.83 11.33 -9.19
C GLN A 154 -10.35 11.17 -8.95
N ARG A 155 -11.17 12.10 -9.47
CA ARG A 155 -12.64 12.02 -9.33
C ARG A 155 -13.20 10.77 -10.01
N ASP A 156 -12.75 10.49 -11.24
CA ASP A 156 -13.23 9.37 -12.04
C ASP A 156 -12.86 8.03 -11.37
N LEU A 157 -11.61 7.91 -10.88
CA LEU A 157 -11.19 6.70 -10.18
C LEU A 157 -11.89 6.55 -8.82
N ALA A 158 -12.06 7.62 -8.08
CA ALA A 158 -12.80 7.56 -6.80
C ALA A 158 -14.23 7.06 -7.03
N GLN A 159 -14.90 7.54 -8.09
CA GLN A 159 -16.24 7.05 -8.45
C GLN A 159 -16.21 5.56 -8.82
N GLN A 160 -15.23 5.12 -9.63
CA GLN A 160 -15.09 3.71 -9.99
C GLN A 160 -14.87 2.83 -8.75
N LEU A 161 -13.97 3.22 -7.85
CA LEU A 161 -13.70 2.49 -6.61
C LEU A 161 -14.98 2.35 -5.75
N SER A 162 -15.76 3.41 -5.64
CA SER A 162 -17.06 3.38 -4.96
C SER A 162 -18.05 2.45 -5.65
N ASP A 163 -18.15 2.51 -6.98
CA ASP A 163 -19.04 1.64 -7.77
C ASP A 163 -18.65 0.16 -7.68
N TRP A 164 -17.35 -0.14 -7.48
CA TRP A 164 -16.86 -1.50 -7.28
C TRP A 164 -17.07 -2.03 -5.86
N GLY A 165 -17.35 -1.15 -4.88
CA GLY A 165 -17.71 -1.54 -3.52
C GLY A 165 -16.80 -1.02 -2.41
N ALA A 166 -15.94 -0.02 -2.68
CA ALA A 166 -15.18 0.66 -1.63
C ALA A 166 -16.10 1.54 -0.78
N ASP A 167 -16.04 1.39 0.55
CA ASP A 167 -16.80 2.22 1.51
C ASP A 167 -16.01 3.48 1.90
N VAL A 168 -14.69 3.37 1.96
CA VAL A 168 -13.79 4.46 2.33
C VAL A 168 -12.64 4.55 1.33
N ILE A 169 -12.41 5.73 0.78
CA ILE A 169 -11.29 6.03 -0.10
C ILE A 169 -10.42 7.08 0.57
N LEU A 170 -9.17 6.74 0.83
CA LEU A 170 -8.19 7.61 1.46
C LEU A 170 -7.26 8.17 0.39
N ASP A 171 -7.32 9.49 0.19
CA ASP A 171 -6.39 10.23 -0.64
C ASP A 171 -5.06 10.44 0.09
N ARG A 172 -3.96 10.15 -0.60
CA ARG A 172 -2.61 10.29 -0.07
C ARG A 172 -1.71 10.88 -1.15
N LYS A 173 -0.86 11.83 -0.75
CA LYS A 173 0.17 12.45 -1.58
C LYS A 173 1.49 12.40 -0.84
#